data_c7eb9e12751f51c2c7bf66611659b99c
#
_entry.id   c7eb9e12751f51c2c7bf66611659b99c
#
_cell.length_a   1.000
_cell.length_b   1.000
_cell.length_c   1.000
_cell.angle_alpha   90.00
_cell.angle_beta   90.00
_cell.angle_gamma   90.00
#
_symmetry.space_group_name_H-M   'P 1'
#
loop_
_entity.id
_entity.type
_entity.pdbx_description
1 polymer ?
#
loop_
_entity_poly.entity_id
_entity_poly.type
_entity_poly.pdbx_seq_one_letter_code
_entity_poly.pdbx_strand_id
1 'polypeptide(L)'
;MRYIILLAICFSTAIAHAQKQTMSTEQLPKMTVQTANQLAALPLKCLDLPFPYKTGVVFPDSSLLGAPAGYHPAFYGCFDWHSSVHGHWMLVRLLKMFPDMDRAAEIRTRLAQHLTAENIQTELQLFKGKENKSFERIYGWSWLLQLQRELLTWNDPLGKELSRNVQPLASHFATAYVDFLGKLMYPIRVGEHTNLAFGLCLAWDYAQTTGDKALQTAIHDAAMRFYGKDKNAPVAWEPGGYDFLSPSLEEADLMRRIMPEKEYRPWLYAFLPGLFQNPITILQPGQVKDRTDGKLVHLDGLNLSRTWCLDAIARHGGKNQQAIQALANKHLLTSFPQIASGDYAGEHWLASFAVYLLTAEQQ
;
A
#
# COMPACT_ATOMS: atom_id res chain seq x y z
N MET A 1 87.68 12.79 20.20
CA MET A 1 86.96 12.02 19.16
C MET A 1 85.48 12.11 19.42
N ARG A 2 84.74 12.93 18.64
CA ARG A 2 83.29 13.08 18.74
C ARG A 2 82.72 12.46 17.51
N TYR A 3 81.84 11.45 17.63
CA TYR A 3 81.11 10.84 16.53
C TYR A 3 79.83 11.59 16.39
N ILE A 4 79.60 12.15 15.20
CA ILE A 4 78.32 12.77 14.75
C ILE A 4 77.51 11.66 14.05
N ILE A 5 76.37 11.30 14.60
CA ILE A 5 75.45 10.39 14.00
C ILE A 5 74.43 11.23 13.20
N LEU A 6 74.44 11.11 11.86
CA LEU A 6 73.42 11.67 10.99
C LEU A 6 72.19 10.75 11.00
N LEU A 7 71.07 11.30 11.46
CA LEU A 7 69.81 10.64 11.34
C LEU A 7 69.15 11.06 9.98
N ALA A 8 69.02 10.13 9.05
CA ALA A 8 68.30 10.33 7.82
C ALA A 8 66.81 10.09 8.08
N ILE A 9 66.01 11.15 7.97
CA ILE A 9 64.53 11.09 8.07
C ILE A 9 64.00 10.80 6.66
N CYS A 10 63.52 9.57 6.39
CA CYS A 10 62.78 9.21 5.22
C CYS A 10 61.35 9.72 5.35
N PHE A 11 60.99 10.75 4.60
CA PHE A 11 59.59 11.17 4.36
C PHE A 11 58.94 10.20 3.37
N SER A 12 58.14 9.28 3.86
CA SER A 12 57.26 8.47 3.04
C SER A 12 55.98 9.26 2.74
N THR A 13 55.86 9.82 1.57
CA THR A 13 54.59 10.40 1.07
C THR A 13 53.61 9.28 0.73
N ALA A 14 52.72 9.01 1.68
CA ALA A 14 51.56 8.16 1.40
C ALA A 14 50.60 8.93 0.50
N ILE A 15 50.58 8.62 -0.79
CA ILE A 15 49.55 9.08 -1.72
C ILE A 15 48.27 8.33 -1.37
N ALA A 16 47.38 9.01 -0.65
CA ALA A 16 46.04 8.53 -0.42
C ALA A 16 45.28 8.48 -1.78
N HIS A 17 45.19 7.32 -2.39
CA HIS A 17 44.27 7.06 -3.46
C HIS A 17 42.85 7.10 -2.86
N ALA A 18 42.16 8.24 -3.01
CA ALA A 18 40.73 8.29 -2.82
C ALA A 18 40.10 7.43 -3.91
N GLN A 19 39.81 6.16 -3.57
CA GLN A 19 38.94 5.32 -4.36
C GLN A 19 37.58 6.02 -4.42
N LYS A 20 37.30 6.68 -5.54
CA LYS A 20 35.92 7.00 -5.93
C LYS A 20 35.20 5.65 -5.91
N GLN A 21 34.46 5.35 -4.84
CA GLN A 21 33.41 4.37 -4.88
C GLN A 21 32.46 4.81 -5.99
N THR A 22 32.61 4.23 -7.17
CA THR A 22 31.54 4.20 -8.16
C THR A 22 30.35 3.59 -7.44
N MET A 23 29.33 4.41 -7.15
CA MET A 23 28.03 3.89 -6.73
C MET A 23 27.65 2.86 -7.79
N SER A 24 27.70 1.59 -7.41
CA SER A 24 27.03 0.53 -8.13
C SER A 24 25.62 1.07 -8.36
N THR A 25 25.19 1.13 -9.61
CA THR A 25 23.78 1.40 -9.92
C THR A 25 23.01 0.21 -9.36
N GLU A 26 22.56 0.34 -8.09
CA GLU A 26 21.67 -0.64 -7.50
C GLU A 26 20.48 -0.77 -8.41
N GLN A 27 20.33 -1.96 -8.98
CA GLN A 27 19.27 -2.22 -9.93
C GLN A 27 17.95 -2.18 -9.17
N LEU A 28 17.05 -1.27 -9.55
CA LEU A 28 15.74 -1.15 -8.91
C LEU A 28 15.00 -2.49 -8.97
N PRO A 29 14.32 -2.88 -7.87
CA PRO A 29 13.48 -4.07 -7.85
C PRO A 29 12.44 -4.02 -8.96
N LYS A 30 12.21 -5.19 -9.59
CA LYS A 30 11.21 -5.35 -10.67
C LYS A 30 10.33 -6.55 -10.37
N MET A 31 9.09 -6.47 -10.82
CA MET A 31 8.20 -7.61 -10.77
C MET A 31 8.59 -8.60 -11.88
N THR A 32 9.23 -9.69 -11.48
CA THR A 32 9.58 -10.85 -12.30
C THR A 32 8.87 -12.08 -11.75
N VAL A 33 8.83 -13.19 -12.48
CA VAL A 33 8.26 -14.44 -11.96
C VAL A 33 8.97 -14.91 -10.68
N GLN A 34 10.29 -14.70 -10.59
CA GLN A 34 11.04 -15.01 -9.39
C GLN A 34 10.62 -14.14 -8.19
N THR A 35 10.49 -12.82 -8.41
CA THR A 35 9.98 -11.90 -7.37
C THR A 35 8.56 -12.25 -6.98
N ALA A 36 7.70 -12.60 -7.95
CA ALA A 36 6.34 -13.03 -7.71
C ALA A 36 6.26 -14.28 -6.83
N ASN A 37 7.09 -15.31 -7.11
CA ASN A 37 7.17 -16.52 -6.29
C ASN A 37 7.60 -16.23 -4.85
N GLN A 38 8.61 -15.36 -4.67
CA GLN A 38 9.08 -14.96 -3.35
C GLN A 38 8.00 -14.22 -2.55
N LEU A 39 7.34 -13.23 -3.16
CA LEU A 39 6.31 -12.44 -2.49
C LEU A 39 5.06 -13.28 -2.21
N ALA A 40 4.60 -14.13 -3.14
CA ALA A 40 3.44 -15.00 -2.94
C ALA A 40 3.61 -15.98 -1.77
N ALA A 41 4.84 -16.37 -1.45
CA ALA A 41 5.12 -17.25 -0.33
C ALA A 41 4.69 -16.64 1.02
N LEU A 42 4.66 -15.32 1.16
CA LEU A 42 4.36 -14.63 2.43
C LEU A 42 2.88 -14.77 2.83
N PRO A 43 1.87 -14.37 2.02
CA PRO A 43 0.48 -14.60 2.37
C PRO A 43 0.13 -16.09 2.44
N LEU A 44 0.75 -16.93 1.61
CA LEU A 44 0.51 -18.38 1.66
C LEU A 44 0.97 -19.04 2.98
N LYS A 45 1.81 -18.38 3.77
CA LYS A 45 2.15 -18.84 5.13
C LYS A 45 1.03 -18.57 6.13
N CYS A 46 0.18 -17.56 5.91
CA CYS A 46 -0.72 -17.05 6.94
C CYS A 46 -2.22 -17.10 6.59
N LEU A 47 -2.61 -17.24 5.31
CA LEU A 47 -4.03 -17.20 4.92
C LEU A 47 -4.91 -18.19 5.68
N ASP A 48 -4.40 -19.41 5.97
CA ASP A 48 -5.14 -20.46 6.67
C ASP A 48 -4.84 -20.51 8.18
N LEU A 49 -4.03 -19.57 8.69
CA LEU A 49 -3.70 -19.53 10.11
C LEU A 49 -4.69 -18.63 10.87
N PRO A 50 -5.55 -19.19 11.73
CA PRO A 50 -6.54 -18.40 12.46
C PRO A 50 -5.92 -17.56 13.59
N PHE A 51 -4.67 -17.83 13.98
CA PHE A 51 -3.96 -17.11 15.05
C PHE A 51 -2.47 -16.93 14.71
N PRO A 52 -1.83 -15.81 15.21
CA PRO A 52 -2.43 -14.74 16.00
C PRO A 52 -3.45 -13.94 15.19
N TYR A 53 -4.52 -13.43 15.82
CA TYR A 53 -5.57 -12.66 15.16
C TYR A 53 -6.01 -11.44 15.99
N LYS A 54 -6.01 -10.28 15.33
CA LYS A 54 -6.50 -9.02 15.88
C LYS A 54 -7.92 -8.79 15.38
N THR A 55 -8.90 -8.94 16.25
CA THR A 55 -10.29 -8.62 15.94
C THR A 55 -10.55 -7.12 16.15
N GLY A 56 -11.29 -6.50 15.23
CA GLY A 56 -11.90 -5.18 15.39
C GLY A 56 -13.42 -5.24 15.43
N VAL A 57 -13.98 -6.45 15.43
CA VAL A 57 -15.43 -6.71 15.46
C VAL A 57 -16.01 -6.37 16.81
N VAL A 58 -17.18 -5.71 16.80
CA VAL A 58 -18.03 -5.58 17.99
C VAL A 58 -19.00 -6.75 18.02
N PHE A 59 -18.89 -7.58 19.04
CA PHE A 59 -19.81 -8.70 19.27
C PHE A 59 -21.03 -8.19 20.04
N PRO A 60 -22.26 -8.29 19.47
CA PRO A 60 -23.48 -7.84 20.13
C PRO A 60 -23.82 -8.71 21.36
N ASP A 61 -23.39 -9.96 21.33
CA ASP A 61 -23.55 -10.95 22.42
C ASP A 61 -22.50 -12.07 22.26
N SER A 62 -22.59 -13.08 23.10
CA SER A 62 -21.62 -14.20 23.10
C SER A 62 -21.79 -15.20 21.98
N SER A 63 -22.82 -15.13 21.15
CA SER A 63 -23.11 -16.12 20.11
C SER A 63 -22.07 -16.14 18.98
N LEU A 64 -21.41 -15.00 18.73
CA LEU A 64 -20.35 -14.87 17.72
C LEU A 64 -18.93 -15.07 18.29
N LEU A 65 -18.80 -15.32 19.60
CA LEU A 65 -17.49 -15.60 20.20
C LEU A 65 -16.98 -16.95 19.75
N GLY A 66 -15.83 -16.96 19.08
CA GLY A 66 -15.24 -18.18 18.55
C GLY A 66 -13.94 -17.91 17.79
N ALA A 67 -13.48 -18.92 17.08
CA ALA A 67 -12.33 -18.77 16.19
C ALA A 67 -12.66 -17.81 15.02
N PRO A 68 -11.69 -17.01 14.54
CA PRO A 68 -11.89 -16.07 13.45
C PRO A 68 -12.59 -16.65 12.23
N ALA A 69 -12.24 -17.88 11.82
CA ALA A 69 -12.87 -18.56 10.70
C ALA A 69 -14.40 -18.78 10.84
N GLY A 70 -14.94 -18.68 12.04
CA GLY A 70 -16.38 -18.83 12.27
C GLY A 70 -17.19 -17.58 11.87
N TYR A 71 -16.61 -16.39 11.99
CA TYR A 71 -17.27 -15.13 11.65
C TYR A 71 -16.61 -14.39 10.48
N HIS A 72 -15.38 -14.77 10.10
CA HIS A 72 -14.66 -14.31 8.92
C HIS A 72 -14.18 -15.50 8.06
N PRO A 73 -15.08 -16.34 7.51
CA PRO A 73 -14.67 -17.56 6.82
C PRO A 73 -13.90 -17.31 5.52
N ALA A 74 -14.06 -16.14 4.89
CA ALA A 74 -13.29 -15.77 3.72
C ALA A 74 -11.94 -15.12 4.07
N PHE A 75 -11.84 -14.43 5.22
CA PHE A 75 -10.70 -13.55 5.52
C PHE A 75 -10.20 -13.68 6.96
N TYR A 76 -10.07 -14.90 7.47
CA TYR A 76 -9.70 -15.19 8.86
C TYR A 76 -8.19 -15.27 9.13
N GLY A 77 -7.36 -15.32 8.10
CA GLY A 77 -5.91 -15.48 8.26
C GLY A 77 -5.14 -14.15 8.29
N CYS A 78 -3.82 -14.26 8.29
CA CYS A 78 -2.88 -13.14 8.17
C CYS A 78 -3.11 -12.01 9.19
N PHE A 79 -3.30 -12.36 10.46
CA PHE A 79 -3.34 -11.44 11.59
C PHE A 79 -4.65 -10.62 11.74
N ASP A 80 -5.22 -10.08 10.66
CA ASP A 80 -6.47 -9.33 10.69
C ASP A 80 -7.21 -9.40 9.34
N TRP A 81 -8.44 -8.90 9.34
CA TRP A 81 -9.33 -9.00 8.18
C TRP A 81 -8.75 -8.33 6.93
N HIS A 82 -8.27 -7.09 7.05
CA HIS A 82 -7.77 -6.35 5.89
C HIS A 82 -6.45 -6.93 5.35
N SER A 83 -5.57 -7.45 6.21
CA SER A 83 -4.33 -8.10 5.76
C SER A 83 -4.63 -9.37 4.98
N SER A 84 -5.65 -10.13 5.40
CA SER A 84 -6.15 -11.27 4.62
C SER A 84 -6.70 -10.82 3.26
N VAL A 85 -7.52 -9.75 3.21
CA VAL A 85 -8.08 -9.23 1.95
C VAL A 85 -7.01 -8.82 0.96
N HIS A 86 -6.04 -7.99 1.37
CA HIS A 86 -5.00 -7.59 0.42
C HIS A 86 -3.97 -8.69 0.14
N GLY A 87 -3.84 -9.70 1.01
CA GLY A 87 -3.14 -10.94 0.72
C GLY A 87 -3.81 -11.72 -0.44
N HIS A 88 -5.14 -11.85 -0.41
CA HIS A 88 -5.92 -12.43 -1.51
C HIS A 88 -5.79 -11.60 -2.80
N TRP A 89 -5.91 -10.27 -2.69
CA TRP A 89 -5.72 -9.38 -3.83
C TRP A 89 -4.36 -9.60 -4.51
N MET A 90 -3.29 -9.62 -3.74
CA MET A 90 -1.96 -9.76 -4.32
C MET A 90 -1.76 -11.13 -4.99
N LEU A 91 -2.32 -12.22 -4.44
CA LEU A 91 -2.27 -13.54 -5.05
C LEU A 91 -3.03 -13.57 -6.39
N VAL A 92 -4.20 -12.93 -6.48
CA VAL A 92 -4.94 -12.77 -7.73
C VAL A 92 -4.12 -11.97 -8.75
N ARG A 93 -3.53 -10.84 -8.32
CA ARG A 93 -2.68 -9.99 -9.18
C ARG A 93 -1.49 -10.78 -9.73
N LEU A 94 -0.80 -11.54 -8.90
CA LEU A 94 0.36 -12.32 -9.29
C LEU A 94 -0.01 -13.46 -10.26
N LEU A 95 -1.10 -14.21 -10.01
CA LEU A 95 -1.61 -15.22 -10.95
C LEU A 95 -2.02 -14.64 -12.31
N LYS A 96 -2.62 -13.44 -12.31
CA LYS A 96 -3.00 -12.77 -13.53
C LYS A 96 -1.80 -12.38 -14.39
N MET A 97 -0.70 -11.97 -13.74
CA MET A 97 0.55 -11.61 -14.41
C MET A 97 1.40 -12.82 -14.79
N PHE A 98 1.44 -13.85 -13.94
CA PHE A 98 2.29 -15.03 -14.06
C PHE A 98 1.46 -16.29 -13.83
N PRO A 99 0.60 -16.68 -14.78
CA PRO A 99 -0.33 -17.80 -14.60
C PRO A 99 0.35 -19.15 -14.34
N ASP A 100 1.61 -19.29 -14.76
CA ASP A 100 2.42 -20.51 -14.64
C ASP A 100 3.50 -20.42 -13.53
N MET A 101 3.36 -19.48 -12.57
CA MET A 101 4.29 -19.37 -11.44
C MET A 101 4.30 -20.65 -10.59
N ASP A 102 5.39 -20.91 -9.84
CA ASP A 102 5.65 -22.19 -9.18
C ASP A 102 4.51 -22.71 -8.30
N ARG A 103 3.78 -21.84 -7.62
CA ARG A 103 2.67 -22.19 -6.70
C ARG A 103 1.29 -21.86 -7.27
N ALA A 104 1.15 -21.67 -8.58
CA ALA A 104 -0.10 -21.25 -9.22
C ALA A 104 -1.29 -22.17 -8.87
N ALA A 105 -1.11 -23.49 -8.92
CA ALA A 105 -2.16 -24.46 -8.60
C ALA A 105 -2.61 -24.37 -7.13
N GLU A 106 -1.67 -24.24 -6.20
CA GLU A 106 -1.97 -24.06 -4.77
C GLU A 106 -2.72 -22.75 -4.53
N ILE A 107 -2.27 -21.65 -5.12
CA ILE A 107 -2.93 -20.35 -4.98
C ILE A 107 -4.36 -20.42 -5.50
N ARG A 108 -4.60 -21.01 -6.67
CA ARG A 108 -5.96 -21.23 -7.22
C ARG A 108 -6.86 -22.01 -6.27
N THR A 109 -6.33 -23.08 -5.69
CA THR A 109 -7.08 -23.91 -4.73
C THR A 109 -7.48 -23.11 -3.50
N ARG A 110 -6.56 -22.34 -2.89
CA ARG A 110 -6.84 -21.54 -1.69
C ARG A 110 -7.82 -20.41 -1.98
N LEU A 111 -7.65 -19.68 -3.09
CA LEU A 111 -8.61 -18.65 -3.48
C LEU A 111 -10.02 -19.23 -3.66
N ALA A 112 -10.15 -20.41 -4.28
CA ALA A 112 -11.44 -21.07 -4.46
C ALA A 112 -12.06 -21.54 -3.13
N GLN A 113 -11.26 -21.97 -2.16
CA GLN A 113 -11.70 -22.40 -0.84
C GLN A 113 -12.18 -21.22 0.02
N HIS A 114 -11.46 -20.11 -0.01
CA HIS A 114 -11.78 -18.94 0.80
C HIS A 114 -12.92 -18.09 0.21
N LEU A 115 -12.90 -17.81 -1.10
CA LEU A 115 -13.83 -16.89 -1.74
C LEU A 115 -15.07 -17.57 -2.30
N THR A 116 -15.66 -18.52 -1.52
CA THR A 116 -16.94 -19.14 -1.88
C THR A 116 -18.10 -18.16 -1.68
N ALA A 117 -19.22 -18.38 -2.37
CA ALA A 117 -20.43 -17.58 -2.19
C ALA A 117 -20.96 -17.65 -0.74
N GLU A 118 -20.85 -18.80 -0.08
CA GLU A 118 -21.28 -19.00 1.31
C GLU A 118 -20.41 -18.20 2.28
N ASN A 119 -19.08 -18.29 2.15
CA ASN A 119 -18.15 -17.53 2.98
C ASN A 119 -18.39 -16.03 2.85
N ILE A 120 -18.51 -15.52 1.64
CA ILE A 120 -18.77 -14.09 1.37
C ILE A 120 -20.14 -13.67 1.92
N GLN A 121 -21.14 -14.53 1.87
CA GLN A 121 -22.46 -14.23 2.47
C GLN A 121 -22.36 -14.11 4.00
N THR A 122 -21.55 -14.95 4.65
CA THR A 122 -21.29 -14.86 6.10
C THR A 122 -20.59 -13.56 6.45
N GLU A 123 -19.54 -13.17 5.71
CA GLU A 123 -18.87 -11.86 5.84
C GLU A 123 -19.89 -10.71 5.72
N LEU A 124 -20.72 -10.74 4.67
CA LEU A 124 -21.72 -9.70 4.42
C LEU A 124 -22.72 -9.55 5.57
N GLN A 125 -23.14 -10.65 6.22
CA GLN A 125 -24.04 -10.57 7.36
C GLN A 125 -23.41 -9.85 8.56
N LEU A 126 -22.13 -10.10 8.82
CA LEU A 126 -21.39 -9.41 9.87
C LEU A 126 -21.35 -7.87 9.62
N PHE A 127 -21.02 -7.46 8.40
CA PHE A 127 -20.97 -6.03 8.01
C PHE A 127 -22.34 -5.35 8.01
N LYS A 128 -23.42 -6.09 7.79
CA LYS A 128 -24.80 -5.58 7.92
C LYS A 128 -25.23 -5.39 9.38
N GLY A 129 -24.52 -6.01 10.31
CA GLY A 129 -24.78 -5.85 11.75
C GLY A 129 -24.70 -4.39 12.17
N LYS A 130 -25.61 -3.95 13.03
CA LYS A 130 -25.72 -2.55 13.48
C LYS A 130 -24.41 -2.05 14.09
N GLU A 131 -23.73 -2.90 14.85
CA GLU A 131 -22.52 -2.64 15.62
C GLU A 131 -21.28 -2.54 14.71
N ASN A 132 -21.29 -3.21 13.55
CA ASN A 132 -20.14 -3.36 12.67
C ASN A 132 -20.17 -2.48 11.40
N LYS A 133 -21.09 -1.51 11.31
CA LYS A 133 -21.21 -0.61 10.15
C LYS A 133 -19.95 0.21 9.82
N SER A 134 -19.06 0.39 10.79
CA SER A 134 -17.79 1.11 10.61
C SER A 134 -16.57 0.19 10.71
N PHE A 135 -16.77 -1.13 10.87
CA PHE A 135 -15.69 -2.08 10.89
C PHE A 135 -14.92 -2.03 9.57
N GLU A 136 -13.59 -2.04 9.65
CA GLU A 136 -12.66 -1.95 8.51
C GLU A 136 -12.76 -0.68 7.64
N ARG A 137 -13.59 0.31 8.02
CA ARG A 137 -13.63 1.60 7.32
C ARG A 137 -12.39 2.41 7.68
N ILE A 138 -11.57 2.79 6.76
CA ILE A 138 -11.65 2.97 5.29
C ILE A 138 -10.83 1.89 4.58
N TYR A 139 -9.72 1.46 5.17
CA TYR A 139 -8.64 0.66 4.58
C TYR A 139 -9.14 -0.70 4.07
N GLY A 140 -9.78 -1.48 4.92
CA GLY A 140 -10.27 -2.80 4.55
C GLY A 140 -11.33 -2.76 3.45
N TRP A 141 -12.28 -1.80 3.52
CA TRP A 141 -13.27 -1.61 2.46
C TRP A 141 -12.61 -1.36 1.10
N SER A 142 -11.58 -0.53 1.09
CA SER A 142 -10.87 -0.15 -0.13
C SER A 142 -10.10 -1.31 -0.73
N TRP A 143 -9.42 -2.10 0.11
CA TRP A 143 -8.72 -3.29 -0.37
C TRP A 143 -9.68 -4.36 -0.90
N LEU A 144 -10.88 -4.51 -0.33
CA LEU A 144 -11.88 -5.42 -0.89
C LEU A 144 -12.39 -4.92 -2.25
N LEU A 145 -12.63 -3.62 -2.41
CA LEU A 145 -12.98 -3.06 -3.71
C LEU A 145 -11.86 -3.27 -4.73
N GLN A 146 -10.61 -3.15 -4.32
CA GLN A 146 -9.45 -3.43 -5.18
C GLN A 146 -9.34 -4.93 -5.53
N LEU A 147 -9.61 -5.83 -4.59
CA LEU A 147 -9.72 -7.27 -4.87
C LEU A 147 -10.81 -7.55 -5.91
N GLN A 148 -12.01 -6.99 -5.75
CA GLN A 148 -13.10 -7.17 -6.70
C GLN A 148 -12.76 -6.61 -8.08
N ARG A 149 -12.12 -5.43 -8.15
CA ARG A 149 -11.61 -4.86 -9.40
C ARG A 149 -10.64 -5.82 -10.10
N GLU A 150 -9.72 -6.42 -9.36
CA GLU A 150 -8.75 -7.35 -9.89
C GLU A 150 -9.42 -8.60 -10.47
N LEU A 151 -10.41 -9.16 -9.76
CA LEU A 151 -11.18 -10.30 -10.20
C LEU A 151 -12.03 -10.00 -11.45
N LEU A 152 -12.67 -8.83 -11.51
CA LEU A 152 -13.45 -8.39 -12.67
C LEU A 152 -12.63 -8.31 -13.96
N THR A 153 -11.39 -7.93 -13.84
CA THR A 153 -10.46 -7.77 -14.99
C THR A 153 -9.60 -9.01 -15.26
N TRP A 154 -9.80 -10.09 -14.51
CA TRP A 154 -9.10 -11.35 -14.73
C TRP A 154 -9.89 -12.25 -15.69
N ASN A 155 -9.40 -12.37 -16.93
CA ASN A 155 -10.01 -13.22 -17.96
C ASN A 155 -9.67 -14.71 -17.77
N ASP A 156 -10.15 -15.29 -16.69
CA ASP A 156 -9.94 -16.68 -16.27
C ASP A 156 -11.27 -17.25 -15.74
N PRO A 157 -11.59 -18.54 -15.96
CA PRO A 157 -12.82 -19.14 -15.40
C PRO A 157 -12.95 -18.98 -13.90
N LEU A 158 -11.87 -19.19 -13.15
CA LEU A 158 -11.83 -19.00 -11.69
C LEU A 158 -12.04 -17.52 -11.34
N GLY A 159 -11.37 -16.59 -12.04
CA GLY A 159 -11.55 -15.16 -11.82
C GLY A 159 -12.99 -14.71 -11.99
N LYS A 160 -13.68 -15.22 -13.01
CA LYS A 160 -15.11 -14.94 -13.25
C LYS A 160 -16.01 -15.51 -12.15
N GLU A 161 -15.72 -16.71 -11.64
CA GLU A 161 -16.44 -17.32 -10.52
C GLU A 161 -16.25 -16.51 -9.24
N LEU A 162 -15.00 -16.27 -8.85
CA LEU A 162 -14.67 -15.54 -7.62
C LEU A 162 -15.21 -14.09 -7.66
N SER A 163 -15.18 -13.46 -8.84
CA SER A 163 -15.77 -12.13 -9.01
C SER A 163 -17.28 -12.12 -8.71
N ARG A 164 -18.03 -13.13 -9.18
CA ARG A 164 -19.46 -13.26 -8.84
C ARG A 164 -19.69 -13.47 -7.34
N ASN A 165 -18.84 -14.28 -6.73
CA ASN A 165 -18.94 -14.58 -5.30
C ASN A 165 -18.67 -13.33 -4.43
N VAL A 166 -17.62 -12.55 -4.73
CA VAL A 166 -17.22 -11.36 -3.96
C VAL A 166 -18.12 -10.13 -4.22
N GLN A 167 -18.80 -10.07 -5.38
CA GLN A 167 -19.60 -8.92 -5.79
C GLN A 167 -20.62 -8.42 -4.74
N PRO A 168 -21.38 -9.27 -4.01
CA PRO A 168 -22.34 -8.78 -3.01
C PRO A 168 -21.67 -7.95 -1.88
N LEU A 169 -20.49 -8.36 -1.42
CA LEU A 169 -19.75 -7.65 -0.39
C LEU A 169 -19.13 -6.35 -0.93
N ALA A 170 -18.59 -6.38 -2.15
CA ALA A 170 -18.09 -5.18 -2.82
C ALA A 170 -19.20 -4.15 -3.06
N SER A 171 -20.39 -4.57 -3.49
CA SER A 171 -21.54 -3.69 -3.67
C SER A 171 -22.00 -3.06 -2.34
N HIS A 172 -21.93 -3.83 -1.24
CA HIS A 172 -22.22 -3.29 0.09
C HIS A 172 -21.27 -2.16 0.46
N PHE A 173 -19.94 -2.33 0.25
CA PHE A 173 -18.97 -1.29 0.56
C PHE A 173 -19.05 -0.09 -0.38
N ALA A 174 -19.33 -0.29 -1.67
CA ALA A 174 -19.56 0.82 -2.59
C ALA A 174 -20.72 1.71 -2.09
N THR A 175 -21.85 1.09 -1.70
CA THR A 175 -23.02 1.81 -1.13
C THR A 175 -22.65 2.48 0.21
N ALA A 176 -21.90 1.77 1.09
CA ALA A 176 -21.47 2.31 2.37
C ALA A 176 -20.53 3.51 2.22
N TYR A 177 -19.70 3.56 1.17
CA TYR A 177 -18.88 4.72 0.84
C TYR A 177 -19.73 5.93 0.44
N VAL A 178 -20.71 5.75 -0.44
CA VAL A 178 -21.64 6.84 -0.84
C VAL A 178 -22.31 7.43 0.39
N ASP A 179 -22.84 6.58 1.24
CA ASP A 179 -23.49 6.96 2.50
C ASP A 179 -22.56 7.69 3.48
N PHE A 180 -21.36 7.19 3.61
CA PHE A 180 -20.36 7.76 4.52
C PHE A 180 -19.87 9.12 4.06
N LEU A 181 -19.53 9.26 2.77
CA LEU A 181 -19.03 10.52 2.21
C LEU A 181 -20.06 11.64 2.24
N GLY A 182 -21.37 11.29 2.12
CA GLY A 182 -22.47 12.26 2.31
C GLY A 182 -22.62 12.80 3.73
N LYS A 183 -22.11 12.09 4.75
CA LYS A 183 -22.20 12.45 6.17
C LYS A 183 -20.92 13.06 6.70
N LEU A 184 -19.79 12.85 6.03
CA LEU A 184 -18.48 13.28 6.49
C LEU A 184 -18.30 14.80 6.29
N MET A 185 -18.13 15.54 7.40
CA MET A 185 -17.95 16.99 7.35
C MET A 185 -16.48 17.42 7.20
N TYR A 186 -15.55 16.62 7.67
CA TYR A 186 -14.11 16.92 7.68
C TYR A 186 -13.32 15.74 7.13
N PRO A 187 -12.25 15.96 6.34
CA PRO A 187 -11.42 14.87 5.85
C PRO A 187 -10.61 14.21 6.97
N ILE A 188 -10.30 12.92 6.80
CA ILE A 188 -9.45 12.17 7.73
C ILE A 188 -8.05 12.12 7.13
N ARG A 189 -7.12 12.90 7.69
CA ARG A 189 -5.73 13.06 7.25
C ARG A 189 -4.78 12.42 8.25
N VAL A 190 -4.67 11.10 8.21
CA VAL A 190 -3.79 10.33 9.09
C VAL A 190 -2.89 9.42 8.25
N GLY A 191 -1.76 9.00 8.81
CA GLY A 191 -0.83 8.08 8.14
C GLY A 191 -1.14 6.61 8.36
N GLU A 192 -2.36 6.28 8.83
CA GLU A 192 -2.78 4.93 9.19
C GLU A 192 -4.08 4.52 8.46
N HIS A 193 -4.66 3.36 8.88
CA HIS A 193 -5.81 2.69 8.24
C HIS A 193 -7.01 3.58 7.91
N THR A 194 -7.24 4.65 8.66
CA THR A 194 -8.36 5.56 8.38
C THR A 194 -8.03 6.67 7.38
N ASN A 195 -6.87 6.63 6.70
CA ASN A 195 -6.52 7.58 5.64
C ASN A 195 -7.59 7.61 4.56
N LEU A 196 -8.27 8.75 4.44
CA LEU A 196 -9.37 8.88 3.51
C LEU A 196 -8.89 8.92 2.05
N ALA A 197 -7.84 9.68 1.77
CA ALA A 197 -7.36 9.86 0.41
C ALA A 197 -6.88 8.53 -0.22
N PHE A 198 -6.10 7.73 0.52
CA PHE A 198 -5.72 6.38 0.10
C PHE A 198 -6.94 5.51 -0.21
N GLY A 199 -7.91 5.47 0.72
CA GLY A 199 -9.11 4.67 0.51
C GLY A 199 -9.90 5.10 -0.72
N LEU A 200 -10.01 6.40 -0.95
CA LEU A 200 -10.70 6.94 -2.13
C LEU A 200 -9.93 6.66 -3.44
N CYS A 201 -8.60 6.53 -3.44
CA CYS A 201 -7.86 6.09 -4.62
C CYS A 201 -8.32 4.72 -5.10
N LEU A 202 -8.34 3.72 -4.20
CA LEU A 202 -8.73 2.35 -4.56
C LEU A 202 -10.22 2.25 -4.91
N ALA A 203 -11.08 2.95 -4.15
CA ALA A 203 -12.52 2.99 -4.43
C ALA A 203 -12.83 3.69 -5.77
N TRP A 204 -12.08 4.73 -6.14
CA TRP A 204 -12.17 5.38 -7.43
C TRP A 204 -11.82 4.45 -8.58
N ASP A 205 -10.69 3.75 -8.46
CA ASP A 205 -10.24 2.80 -9.47
C ASP A 205 -11.25 1.66 -9.68
N TYR A 206 -11.91 1.18 -8.60
CA TYR A 206 -13.03 0.24 -8.69
C TYR A 206 -14.24 0.87 -9.40
N ALA A 207 -14.64 2.09 -9.00
CA ALA A 207 -15.79 2.78 -9.58
C ALA A 207 -15.61 3.09 -11.08
N GLN A 208 -14.38 3.39 -11.51
CA GLN A 208 -14.05 3.55 -12.93
C GLN A 208 -14.19 2.21 -13.69
N THR A 209 -13.68 1.13 -13.13
CA THR A 209 -13.73 -0.21 -13.75
C THR A 209 -15.16 -0.73 -13.90
N THR A 210 -16.02 -0.49 -12.89
CA THR A 210 -17.40 -0.96 -12.88
C THR A 210 -18.38 -0.01 -13.56
N GLY A 211 -17.99 1.24 -13.81
CA GLY A 211 -18.89 2.28 -14.29
C GLY A 211 -19.88 2.78 -13.22
N ASP A 212 -19.63 2.54 -11.93
CA ASP A 212 -20.51 2.98 -10.83
C ASP A 212 -20.52 4.51 -10.70
N LYS A 213 -21.52 5.14 -11.33
CA LYS A 213 -21.65 6.59 -11.37
C LYS A 213 -21.98 7.21 -10.02
N ALA A 214 -22.71 6.51 -9.15
CA ALA A 214 -23.05 7.01 -7.83
C ALA A 214 -21.77 7.12 -6.97
N LEU A 215 -20.94 6.08 -6.97
CA LEU A 215 -19.67 6.07 -6.24
C LEU A 215 -18.68 7.06 -6.86
N GLN A 216 -18.56 7.15 -8.20
CA GLN A 216 -17.71 8.15 -8.87
C GLN A 216 -18.08 9.58 -8.44
N THR A 217 -19.37 9.92 -8.47
CA THR A 217 -19.84 11.25 -8.08
C THR A 217 -19.55 11.53 -6.60
N ALA A 218 -19.87 10.59 -5.72
CA ALA A 218 -19.63 10.76 -4.28
C ALA A 218 -18.15 10.96 -3.96
N ILE A 219 -17.24 10.21 -4.61
CA ILE A 219 -15.77 10.35 -4.42
C ILE A 219 -15.30 11.69 -4.99
N HIS A 220 -15.69 12.03 -6.23
CA HIS A 220 -15.30 13.29 -6.86
C HIS A 220 -15.69 14.49 -5.99
N ASP A 221 -16.94 14.56 -5.58
CA ASP A 221 -17.47 15.69 -4.82
C ASP A 221 -16.83 15.79 -3.44
N ALA A 222 -16.57 14.66 -2.78
CA ALA A 222 -15.85 14.62 -1.51
C ALA A 222 -14.39 15.08 -1.67
N ALA A 223 -13.67 14.59 -2.68
CA ALA A 223 -12.30 14.96 -2.96
C ALA A 223 -12.18 16.47 -3.25
N MET A 224 -13.03 17.01 -4.11
CA MET A 224 -13.03 18.43 -4.45
C MET A 224 -13.41 19.32 -3.25
N ARG A 225 -14.38 18.87 -2.42
CA ARG A 225 -14.80 19.58 -1.21
C ARG A 225 -13.70 19.62 -0.16
N PHE A 226 -12.97 18.51 0.04
CA PHE A 226 -11.99 18.37 1.10
C PHE A 226 -10.59 18.86 0.70
N TYR A 227 -10.18 18.64 -0.54
CA TYR A 227 -8.80 18.78 -0.96
C TYR A 227 -8.60 19.80 -2.09
N GLY A 228 -9.65 20.14 -2.84
CA GLY A 228 -9.54 20.96 -4.03
C GLY A 228 -8.94 22.37 -3.81
N LYS A 229 -8.96 22.87 -2.57
CA LYS A 229 -8.41 24.19 -2.20
C LYS A 229 -7.15 24.12 -1.34
N ASP A 230 -6.63 22.91 -1.07
CA ASP A 230 -5.48 22.74 -0.19
C ASP A 230 -4.20 23.24 -0.84
N LYS A 231 -3.33 23.79 -0.02
CA LYS A 231 -2.03 24.34 -0.39
C LYS A 231 -1.05 24.27 0.79
N ASN A 232 0.25 24.25 0.51
CA ASN A 232 1.30 24.23 1.53
C ASN A 232 1.11 23.12 2.55
N ALA A 233 0.99 21.85 2.09
CA ALA A 233 0.83 20.71 2.98
C ALA A 233 1.87 20.70 4.10
N PRO A 234 1.49 20.38 5.36
CA PRO A 234 2.39 20.42 6.51
C PRO A 234 3.33 19.21 6.57
N VAL A 235 4.06 18.96 5.50
CA VAL A 235 4.94 17.78 5.34
C VAL A 235 6.06 17.68 6.36
N ALA A 236 6.35 18.76 7.09
CA ALA A 236 7.29 18.76 8.20
C ALA A 236 6.80 17.93 9.42
N TRP A 237 5.51 17.60 9.46
CA TRP A 237 4.91 16.76 10.49
C TRP A 237 4.90 15.27 10.11
N GLU A 238 5.31 14.95 8.88
CA GLU A 238 5.43 13.58 8.40
C GLU A 238 6.89 13.08 8.42
N PRO A 239 7.11 11.85 8.87
CA PRO A 239 6.09 10.89 9.32
C PRO A 239 5.69 11.08 10.78
N GLY A 240 4.47 10.64 11.14
CA GLY A 240 4.14 10.23 12.50
C GLY A 240 4.89 8.96 12.89
N GLY A 241 4.85 8.58 14.18
CA GLY A 241 5.68 7.51 14.73
C GLY A 241 5.51 6.14 14.10
N TYR A 242 4.33 5.83 13.54
CA TYR A 242 3.99 4.57 12.89
C TYR A 242 3.07 4.75 11.68
N ASP A 243 3.28 5.82 10.93
CA ASP A 243 2.63 5.99 9.64
C ASP A 243 3.10 4.90 8.67
N PHE A 244 2.19 4.36 7.88
CA PHE A 244 2.48 3.51 6.73
C PHE A 244 1.93 4.09 5.42
N LEU A 245 1.23 5.22 5.52
CA LEU A 245 0.76 6.07 4.43
C LEU A 245 1.20 7.51 4.69
N SER A 246 1.46 8.27 3.63
CA SER A 246 1.72 9.71 3.76
C SER A 246 0.44 10.47 3.52
N PRO A 247 -0.16 11.14 4.53
CA PRO A 247 -1.37 11.92 4.32
C PRO A 247 -1.30 12.88 3.14
N SER A 248 -0.18 13.60 3.01
CA SER A 248 0.00 14.57 1.92
C SER A 248 0.21 13.92 0.55
N LEU A 249 0.97 12.83 0.46
CA LEU A 249 1.20 12.18 -0.83
C LEU A 249 -0.02 11.39 -1.31
N GLU A 250 -0.76 10.73 -0.42
CA GLU A 250 -2.02 10.05 -0.77
C GLU A 250 -3.07 11.06 -1.26
N GLU A 251 -3.12 12.25 -0.65
CA GLU A 251 -3.97 13.33 -1.13
C GLU A 251 -3.57 13.78 -2.54
N ALA A 252 -2.28 13.95 -2.80
CA ALA A 252 -1.79 14.32 -4.12
C ALA A 252 -2.08 13.24 -5.17
N ASP A 253 -1.99 11.96 -4.81
CA ASP A 253 -2.27 10.84 -5.70
C ASP A 253 -3.79 10.70 -5.99
N LEU A 254 -4.65 10.97 -5.00
CA LEU A 254 -6.10 11.04 -5.21
C LEU A 254 -6.45 12.18 -6.17
N MET A 255 -5.95 13.39 -5.90
CA MET A 255 -6.29 14.55 -6.71
C MET A 255 -5.80 14.43 -8.16
N ARG A 256 -4.71 13.70 -8.39
CA ARG A 256 -4.24 13.32 -9.74
C ARG A 256 -5.28 12.47 -10.50
N ARG A 257 -6.03 11.61 -9.79
CA ARG A 257 -7.09 10.79 -10.41
C ARG A 257 -8.38 11.56 -10.68
N ILE A 258 -8.62 12.60 -9.87
CA ILE A 258 -9.89 13.36 -9.86
C ILE A 258 -9.83 14.58 -10.78
N MET A 259 -8.75 15.35 -10.72
CA MET A 259 -8.63 16.59 -11.46
C MET A 259 -8.16 16.37 -12.91
N PRO A 260 -8.65 17.16 -13.87
CA PRO A 260 -8.03 17.27 -15.18
C PRO A 260 -6.56 17.74 -15.02
N GLU A 261 -5.65 17.23 -15.86
CA GLU A 261 -4.21 17.53 -15.74
C GLU A 261 -3.90 19.05 -15.70
N LYS A 262 -4.62 19.84 -16.50
CA LYS A 262 -4.45 21.31 -16.54
C LYS A 262 -4.75 22.00 -15.19
N GLU A 263 -5.57 21.38 -14.35
CA GLU A 263 -5.94 21.88 -13.02
C GLU A 263 -5.06 21.25 -11.93
N TYR A 264 -4.73 19.95 -12.10
CA TYR A 264 -3.90 19.21 -11.15
C TYR A 264 -2.48 19.80 -11.00
N ARG A 265 -1.79 20.12 -12.09
CA ARG A 265 -0.42 20.63 -12.02
C ARG A 265 -0.29 21.92 -11.22
N PRO A 266 -1.07 22.98 -11.46
CA PRO A 266 -1.03 24.20 -10.64
C PRO A 266 -1.39 23.93 -9.18
N TRP A 267 -2.39 23.05 -8.93
CA TRP A 267 -2.78 22.63 -7.59
C TRP A 267 -1.63 21.91 -6.88
N LEU A 268 -0.99 20.92 -7.52
CA LEU A 268 0.13 20.17 -6.97
C LEU A 268 1.31 21.09 -6.60
N TYR A 269 1.64 22.07 -7.44
CA TYR A 269 2.71 23.03 -7.15
C TYR A 269 2.40 23.92 -5.94
N ALA A 270 1.13 24.28 -5.76
CA ALA A 270 0.70 25.03 -4.59
C ALA A 270 0.60 24.15 -3.33
N PHE A 271 0.25 22.89 -3.49
CA PHE A 271 0.05 21.94 -2.38
C PHE A 271 1.37 21.42 -1.82
N LEU A 272 2.32 21.01 -2.68
CA LEU A 272 3.61 20.44 -2.31
C LEU A 272 4.80 21.24 -2.90
N PRO A 273 4.93 22.55 -2.62
CA PRO A 273 5.96 23.40 -3.24
C PRO A 273 7.38 22.90 -3.01
N GLY A 274 7.64 22.20 -1.89
CA GLY A 274 8.96 21.66 -1.57
C GLY A 274 9.45 20.55 -2.51
N LEU A 275 8.54 19.85 -3.24
CA LEU A 275 8.93 18.86 -4.26
C LEU A 275 9.53 19.53 -5.52
N PHE A 276 9.31 20.82 -5.69
CA PHE A 276 9.78 21.60 -6.86
C PHE A 276 11.01 22.45 -6.55
N GLN A 277 11.61 22.24 -5.38
CA GLN A 277 12.90 22.81 -4.99
C GLN A 277 14.06 21.89 -5.38
N ASN A 278 15.28 22.43 -5.43
CA ASN A 278 16.49 21.67 -5.68
C ASN A 278 17.59 22.09 -4.68
N PRO A 279 18.04 21.20 -3.78
CA PRO A 279 17.61 19.80 -3.59
C PRO A 279 16.22 19.67 -2.94
N ILE A 280 15.56 18.52 -3.16
CA ILE A 280 14.34 18.16 -2.42
C ILE A 280 14.75 17.69 -1.02
N THR A 281 14.33 18.42 0.01
CA THR A 281 14.70 18.13 1.42
C THR A 281 13.53 17.59 2.25
N ILE A 282 12.31 17.67 1.74
CA ILE A 282 11.09 17.17 2.39
C ILE A 282 10.86 15.69 2.11
N LEU A 283 10.00 15.05 2.91
CA LEU A 283 9.52 13.68 2.68
C LEU A 283 10.66 12.67 2.47
N GLN A 284 11.72 12.77 3.27
CA GLN A 284 12.83 11.81 3.21
C GLN A 284 12.38 10.43 3.73
N PRO A 285 13.07 9.30 3.35
CA PRO A 285 12.71 7.97 3.81
C PRO A 285 12.62 7.85 5.33
N GLY A 286 11.52 7.22 5.78
CA GLY A 286 11.34 6.83 7.17
C GLY A 286 12.40 5.80 7.60
N GLN A 287 12.84 5.86 8.86
CA GLN A 287 13.85 4.97 9.41
C GLN A 287 13.23 4.07 10.48
N VAL A 288 13.34 2.76 10.32
CA VAL A 288 12.89 1.78 11.31
C VAL A 288 14.05 1.39 12.19
N LYS A 289 13.94 1.66 13.49
CA LYS A 289 14.99 1.31 14.47
C LYS A 289 14.81 -0.11 15.00
N ASP A 290 13.58 -0.56 15.18
CA ASP A 290 13.24 -1.90 15.66
C ASP A 290 12.14 -2.50 14.77
N ARG A 291 12.46 -3.53 14.00
CA ARG A 291 11.55 -4.21 13.08
C ARG A 291 10.74 -5.33 13.75
N THR A 292 11.07 -5.69 14.98
CA THR A 292 10.27 -6.64 15.75
C THR A 292 9.06 -5.98 16.40
N ASP A 293 9.03 -4.66 16.49
CA ASP A 293 7.86 -3.90 16.91
C ASP A 293 6.86 -3.77 15.75
N GLY A 294 5.69 -4.39 15.90
CA GLY A 294 4.64 -4.42 14.89
C GLY A 294 4.06 -3.05 14.50
N LYS A 295 4.35 -1.99 15.29
CA LYS A 295 3.98 -0.62 14.94
C LYS A 295 5.12 0.15 14.28
N LEU A 296 6.36 0.02 14.78
CA LEU A 296 7.49 0.74 14.20
C LEU A 296 7.83 0.25 12.79
N VAL A 297 7.59 -1.03 12.47
CA VAL A 297 7.77 -1.59 11.12
C VAL A 297 6.84 -0.95 10.07
N HIS A 298 5.79 -0.26 10.48
CA HIS A 298 4.92 0.52 9.61
C HIS A 298 5.69 1.51 8.73
N LEU A 299 6.80 2.07 9.21
CA LEU A 299 7.63 3.01 8.44
C LEU A 299 8.30 2.36 7.20
N ASP A 300 8.50 1.04 7.18
CA ASP A 300 8.88 0.34 5.94
C ASP A 300 7.73 0.36 4.91
N GLY A 301 6.48 0.17 5.35
CA GLY A 301 5.29 0.36 4.52
C GLY A 301 5.13 1.79 4.02
N LEU A 302 5.42 2.78 4.88
CA LEU A 302 5.43 4.18 4.49
C LEU A 302 6.38 4.46 3.31
N ASN A 303 7.57 3.88 3.34
CA ASN A 303 8.51 4.05 2.24
C ASN A 303 7.97 3.45 0.94
N LEU A 304 7.30 2.30 0.99
CA LEU A 304 6.66 1.71 -0.20
C LEU A 304 5.49 2.58 -0.69
N SER A 305 4.64 3.07 0.20
CA SER A 305 3.51 3.92 -0.17
C SER A 305 3.96 5.28 -0.71
N ARG A 306 4.96 5.89 -0.10
CA ARG A 306 5.57 7.10 -0.65
C ARG A 306 6.17 6.89 -2.03
N THR A 307 6.74 5.70 -2.30
CA THR A 307 7.28 5.39 -3.63
C THR A 307 6.19 5.43 -4.68
N TRP A 308 5.06 4.72 -4.52
CA TRP A 308 4.02 4.72 -5.57
C TRP A 308 3.40 6.10 -5.79
N CYS A 309 3.22 6.89 -4.73
CA CYS A 309 2.73 8.26 -4.86
C CYS A 309 3.73 9.14 -5.60
N LEU A 310 5.02 9.10 -5.22
CA LEU A 310 6.08 9.91 -5.85
C LEU A 310 6.30 9.53 -7.31
N ASP A 311 6.26 8.24 -7.66
CA ASP A 311 6.36 7.77 -9.05
C ASP A 311 5.20 8.33 -9.92
N ALA A 312 3.98 8.30 -9.37
CA ALA A 312 2.82 8.87 -10.05
C ALA A 312 2.92 10.40 -10.20
N ILE A 313 3.36 11.10 -9.14
CA ILE A 313 3.53 12.56 -9.12
C ILE A 313 4.68 13.01 -10.04
N ALA A 314 5.76 12.23 -10.14
CA ALA A 314 6.92 12.55 -10.96
C ALA A 314 6.54 12.80 -12.42
N ARG A 315 5.55 12.09 -12.96
CA ARG A 315 5.04 12.27 -14.34
C ARG A 315 4.50 13.68 -14.58
N HIS A 316 4.11 14.40 -13.53
CA HIS A 316 3.62 15.78 -13.56
C HIS A 316 4.66 16.79 -13.07
N GLY A 317 5.86 16.33 -12.70
CA GLY A 317 6.93 17.10 -12.07
C GLY A 317 7.64 18.12 -12.98
N GLY A 318 7.41 18.09 -14.30
CA GLY A 318 8.07 18.95 -15.26
C GLY A 318 9.60 18.85 -15.14
N LYS A 319 10.31 19.96 -14.94
CA LYS A 319 11.77 19.99 -14.79
C LYS A 319 12.29 19.24 -13.54
N ASN A 320 11.45 19.01 -12.55
CA ASN A 320 11.79 18.31 -11.31
C ASN A 320 11.50 16.80 -11.39
N GLN A 321 10.98 16.29 -12.50
CA GLN A 321 10.61 14.89 -12.66
C GLN A 321 11.71 13.92 -12.21
N GLN A 322 12.94 14.11 -12.69
CA GLN A 322 14.06 13.24 -12.33
C GLN A 322 14.41 13.30 -10.83
N ALA A 323 14.32 14.48 -10.22
CA ALA A 323 14.61 14.65 -8.80
C ALA A 323 13.54 13.97 -7.93
N ILE A 324 12.25 14.07 -8.30
CA ILE A 324 11.15 13.40 -7.62
C ILE A 324 11.29 11.88 -7.78
N GLN A 325 11.62 11.40 -8.99
CA GLN A 325 11.88 9.98 -9.24
C GLN A 325 13.07 9.45 -8.43
N ALA A 326 14.13 10.23 -8.29
CA ALA A 326 15.28 9.86 -7.46
C ALA A 326 14.90 9.75 -5.98
N LEU A 327 14.00 10.61 -5.50
CA LEU A 327 13.45 10.51 -4.14
C LEU A 327 12.60 9.25 -3.99
N ALA A 328 11.73 8.92 -4.94
CA ALA A 328 10.95 7.68 -4.97
C ALA A 328 11.86 6.45 -4.89
N ASN A 329 12.89 6.39 -5.74
CA ASN A 329 13.86 5.29 -5.75
C ASN A 329 14.58 5.14 -4.40
N LYS A 330 14.90 6.26 -3.73
CA LYS A 330 15.53 6.23 -2.40
C LYS A 330 14.63 5.57 -1.36
N HIS A 331 13.32 5.86 -1.39
CA HIS A 331 12.33 5.19 -0.53
C HIS A 331 12.28 3.69 -0.81
N LEU A 332 12.15 3.31 -2.08
CA LEU A 332 12.09 1.90 -2.50
C LEU A 332 13.30 1.12 -2.02
N LEU A 333 14.51 1.61 -2.28
CA LEU A 333 15.76 0.94 -1.90
C LEU A 333 15.94 0.86 -0.37
N THR A 334 15.34 1.77 0.39
CA THR A 334 15.40 1.74 1.86
C THR A 334 14.60 0.57 2.44
N SER A 335 13.42 0.25 1.90
CA SER A 335 12.52 -0.70 2.55
C SER A 335 12.28 -2.00 1.78
N PHE A 336 12.51 -2.04 0.46
CA PHE A 336 12.29 -3.27 -0.30
C PHE A 336 13.11 -4.46 0.22
N PRO A 337 14.38 -4.33 0.62
CA PRO A 337 15.15 -5.43 1.19
C PRO A 337 14.61 -5.98 2.51
N GLN A 338 13.70 -5.24 3.16
CA GLN A 338 13.14 -5.58 4.47
C GLN A 338 11.81 -6.35 4.40
N ILE A 339 11.22 -6.50 3.20
CA ILE A 339 9.89 -7.11 3.02
C ILE A 339 9.86 -8.57 3.47
N ALA A 340 10.94 -9.32 3.26
CA ALA A 340 11.09 -10.72 3.64
C ALA A 340 12.20 -10.85 4.68
N SER A 341 12.10 -10.14 5.79
CA SER A 341 13.10 -10.11 6.87
C SER A 341 13.04 -11.30 7.82
N GLY A 342 12.01 -12.14 7.72
CA GLY A 342 11.77 -13.28 8.62
C GLY A 342 10.89 -12.93 9.83
N ASP A 343 10.51 -11.66 10.01
CA ASP A 343 9.62 -11.26 11.11
C ASP A 343 8.16 -11.14 10.63
N TYR A 344 7.28 -11.90 11.28
CA TYR A 344 5.85 -11.95 10.94
C TYR A 344 5.15 -10.60 11.06
N ALA A 345 5.61 -9.72 11.95
CA ALA A 345 5.01 -8.39 12.15
C ALA A 345 5.03 -7.52 10.88
N GLY A 346 6.03 -7.69 10.01
CA GLY A 346 6.10 -7.03 8.70
C GLY A 346 5.64 -7.93 7.54
N GLU A 347 6.05 -9.20 7.53
CA GLU A 347 5.87 -10.09 6.38
C GLU A 347 4.40 -10.30 5.97
N HIS A 348 3.46 -10.32 6.93
CA HIS A 348 2.06 -10.61 6.63
C HIS A 348 1.36 -9.54 5.77
N TRP A 349 1.92 -8.34 5.63
CA TRP A 349 1.28 -7.25 4.90
C TRP A 349 2.20 -6.47 3.93
N LEU A 350 3.51 -6.31 4.23
CA LEU A 350 4.43 -5.53 3.38
C LEU A 350 4.53 -6.06 1.95
N ALA A 351 4.38 -7.37 1.77
CA ALA A 351 4.42 -7.99 0.45
C ALA A 351 3.33 -7.45 -0.50
N SER A 352 2.12 -7.20 0.00
CA SER A 352 1.05 -6.65 -0.83
C SER A 352 1.33 -5.20 -1.25
N PHE A 353 1.98 -4.40 -0.40
CA PHE A 353 2.44 -3.06 -0.75
C PHE A 353 3.51 -3.10 -1.85
N ALA A 354 4.45 -4.05 -1.75
CA ALA A 354 5.46 -4.26 -2.79
C ALA A 354 4.83 -4.68 -4.12
N VAL A 355 3.87 -5.60 -4.10
CA VAL A 355 3.14 -6.00 -5.32
C VAL A 355 2.36 -4.83 -5.90
N TYR A 356 1.65 -4.06 -5.06
CA TYR A 356 0.91 -2.88 -5.52
C TYR A 356 1.84 -1.88 -6.22
N LEU A 357 2.97 -1.55 -5.59
CA LEU A 357 3.98 -0.65 -6.13
C LEU A 357 4.58 -1.17 -7.45
N LEU A 358 5.12 -2.39 -7.45
CA LEU A 358 5.86 -2.93 -8.60
C LEU A 358 4.97 -3.27 -9.80
N THR A 359 3.63 -3.23 -9.63
CA THR A 359 2.66 -3.50 -10.69
C THR A 359 1.79 -2.29 -11.05
N ALA A 360 2.11 -1.10 -10.51
CA ALA A 360 1.32 0.13 -10.67
C ALA A 360 1.16 0.57 -12.14
N GLU A 361 2.14 0.31 -13.00
CA GLU A 361 2.07 0.68 -14.42
C GLU A 361 1.11 -0.20 -15.24
N GLN A 362 0.63 -1.29 -14.64
CA GLN A 362 -0.30 -2.25 -15.28
C GLN A 362 -1.73 -2.13 -14.72
N GLN A 363 -2.02 -1.06 -13.97
CA GLN A 363 -3.31 -0.83 -13.34
C GLN A 363 -4.30 -0.03 -14.22
#